data_323c3c100ba5f193bdc7fafa0410f347
#
_entry.id   323c3c100ba5f193bdc7fafa0410f347
#
_cell.length_a   1.000
_cell.length_b   1.000
_cell.length_c   1.000
_cell.angle_alpha   90.00
_cell.angle_beta   90.00
_cell.angle_gamma   90.00
#
_symmetry.space_group_name_H-M   'P 1'
#
loop_
_entity.id
_entity.type
_entity.pdbx_description
1 polymer ?
#
loop_
_entity_poly.entity_id
_entity_poly.type
_entity_poly.pdbx_seq_one_letter_code
_entity_poly.pdbx_strand_id
1 'polypeptide(L)'
;MRMENIYEYIARLQSEGKWQESFGVIRAGLKDNYNDYELYFALGEYYLKDNIDKAYLCYENALFYCDNKDDRAYISGVMSEISSCGIKVKPLSIVIVSYNSKDVMKACIKSIRINNISSSYEIVVVDNASTDGVTEWLESQNDITLIKNQDNKGFGAACNQGIKASSPDYDIFLLNNDTVVSPNAIFWMRMGLYENDRVGATSCMSNNGGFQNITEVFDSVSEYIYYATKNNIPEYYPYENKVWLAGFAVIIKRDVLDQIGLLDLRYGKG
;
A
#
# COMPACT_ATOMS: atom_id res chain seq x y z
N MET A 1 4.72 -17.42 -39.12
CA MET A 1 3.85 -16.47 -38.40
C MET A 1 4.56 -16.14 -37.11
N ARG A 2 5.00 -14.89 -36.90
CA ARG A 2 5.63 -14.47 -35.63
C ARG A 2 4.56 -14.62 -34.55
N MET A 3 4.82 -15.35 -33.47
CA MET A 3 3.87 -15.35 -32.33
C MET A 3 3.81 -13.93 -31.79
N GLU A 4 2.62 -13.37 -31.72
CA GLU A 4 2.36 -12.04 -31.18
C GLU A 4 2.82 -12.04 -29.70
N ASN A 5 3.61 -11.04 -29.30
CA ASN A 5 4.02 -10.88 -27.92
C ASN A 5 2.80 -10.53 -27.06
N ILE A 6 2.78 -10.95 -25.79
CA ILE A 6 1.67 -10.68 -24.85
C ILE A 6 1.32 -9.18 -24.78
N TYR A 7 2.33 -8.31 -24.79
CA TYR A 7 2.15 -6.85 -24.73
C TYR A 7 1.53 -6.29 -26.01
N GLU A 8 1.99 -6.76 -27.19
CA GLU A 8 1.39 -6.41 -28.49
C GLU A 8 -0.07 -6.86 -28.56
N TYR A 9 -0.36 -8.06 -28.03
CA TYR A 9 -1.73 -8.59 -27.96
C TYR A 9 -2.62 -7.74 -27.07
N ILE A 10 -2.16 -7.36 -25.87
CA ILE A 10 -2.89 -6.47 -24.95
C ILE A 10 -3.16 -5.11 -25.61
N ALA A 11 -2.13 -4.49 -26.20
CA ALA A 11 -2.26 -3.19 -26.87
C ALA A 11 -3.29 -3.26 -28.02
N ARG A 12 -3.29 -4.34 -28.81
CA ARG A 12 -4.28 -4.55 -29.85
C ARG A 12 -5.70 -4.70 -29.29
N LEU A 13 -5.90 -5.50 -28.23
CA LEU A 13 -7.21 -5.64 -27.58
C LEU A 13 -7.74 -4.29 -27.08
N GLN A 14 -6.88 -3.48 -26.47
CA GLN A 14 -7.25 -2.15 -25.98
C GLN A 14 -7.59 -1.20 -27.14
N SER A 15 -6.83 -1.21 -28.22
CA SER A 15 -7.12 -0.41 -29.43
C SER A 15 -8.43 -0.80 -30.12
N GLU A 16 -8.83 -2.08 -30.04
CA GLU A 16 -10.10 -2.60 -30.54
C GLU A 16 -11.27 -2.38 -29.56
N GLY A 17 -11.02 -1.76 -28.38
CA GLY A 17 -12.03 -1.53 -27.35
C GLY A 17 -12.40 -2.79 -26.54
N LYS A 18 -11.65 -3.88 -26.66
CA LYS A 18 -11.84 -5.16 -25.95
C LYS A 18 -11.24 -5.14 -24.56
N TRP A 19 -11.64 -4.17 -23.75
CA TRP A 19 -11.04 -3.87 -22.45
C TRP A 19 -11.11 -5.02 -21.45
N GLN A 20 -12.25 -5.76 -21.41
CA GLN A 20 -12.40 -6.89 -20.48
C GLN A 20 -11.50 -8.08 -20.86
N GLU A 21 -11.31 -8.31 -22.18
CA GLU A 21 -10.40 -9.34 -22.64
C GLU A 21 -8.95 -8.96 -22.31
N SER A 22 -8.56 -7.69 -22.54
CA SER A 22 -7.23 -7.20 -22.18
C SER A 22 -6.95 -7.33 -20.67
N PHE A 23 -7.92 -6.99 -19.82
CA PHE A 23 -7.83 -7.19 -18.37
C PHE A 23 -7.56 -8.65 -17.99
N GLY A 24 -8.28 -9.58 -18.63
CA GLY A 24 -8.08 -11.02 -18.43
C GLY A 24 -6.66 -11.48 -18.77
N VAL A 25 -6.09 -10.96 -19.87
CA VAL A 25 -4.70 -11.26 -20.29
C VAL A 25 -3.68 -10.64 -19.32
N ILE A 26 -3.87 -9.37 -18.92
CA ILE A 26 -3.02 -8.69 -17.92
C ILE A 26 -3.02 -9.47 -16.62
N ARG A 27 -4.21 -9.86 -16.12
CA ARG A 27 -4.38 -10.65 -14.91
C ARG A 27 -3.62 -11.98 -14.96
N ALA A 28 -3.75 -12.71 -16.07
CA ALA A 28 -3.04 -13.97 -16.26
C ALA A 28 -1.52 -13.77 -16.25
N GLY A 29 -1.02 -12.77 -16.95
CA GLY A 29 0.40 -12.44 -16.98
C GLY A 29 0.94 -12.05 -15.60
N LEU A 30 0.22 -11.23 -14.84
CA LEU A 30 0.62 -10.84 -13.47
C LEU A 30 0.55 -12.00 -12.47
N LYS A 31 -0.29 -13.02 -12.70
CA LYS A 31 -0.29 -14.24 -11.91
C LYS A 31 0.98 -15.07 -12.11
N ASP A 32 1.52 -15.05 -13.32
CA ASP A 32 2.78 -15.71 -13.66
C ASP A 32 3.98 -14.88 -13.18
N ASN A 33 3.97 -13.56 -13.43
CA ASN A 33 5.02 -12.63 -13.09
C ASN A 33 4.44 -11.36 -12.40
N TYR A 34 4.32 -11.39 -11.08
CA TYR A 34 3.65 -10.37 -10.25
C TYR A 34 4.31 -8.98 -10.27
N ASN A 35 5.54 -8.87 -10.75
CA ASN A 35 6.32 -7.63 -10.80
C ASN A 35 6.65 -7.18 -12.24
N ASP A 36 5.87 -7.61 -13.21
CA ASP A 36 6.00 -7.20 -14.60
C ASP A 36 5.51 -5.76 -14.80
N TYR A 37 6.44 -4.83 -15.02
CA TYR A 37 6.13 -3.42 -15.12
C TYR A 37 5.31 -3.05 -16.38
N GLU A 38 5.52 -3.77 -17.50
CA GLU A 38 4.75 -3.52 -18.73
C GLU A 38 3.28 -3.89 -18.55
N LEU A 39 3.00 -4.96 -17.78
CA LEU A 39 1.63 -5.35 -17.45
C LEU A 39 0.96 -4.34 -16.51
N TYR A 40 1.69 -3.74 -15.56
CA TYR A 40 1.16 -2.64 -14.74
C TYR A 40 0.94 -1.37 -15.56
N PHE A 41 1.82 -1.08 -16.51
CA PHE A 41 1.60 0.02 -17.45
C PHE A 41 0.31 -0.20 -18.25
N ALA A 42 0.13 -1.39 -18.85
CA ALA A 42 -1.09 -1.76 -19.58
C ALA A 42 -2.36 -1.73 -18.69
N LEU A 43 -2.22 -2.06 -17.39
CA LEU A 43 -3.31 -1.93 -16.41
C LEU A 43 -3.63 -0.46 -16.15
N GLY A 44 -2.64 0.44 -16.18
CA GLY A 44 -2.84 1.88 -16.14
C GLY A 44 -3.68 2.37 -17.32
N GLU A 45 -3.35 1.97 -18.53
CA GLU A 45 -4.13 2.26 -19.74
C GLU A 45 -5.59 1.74 -19.62
N TYR A 46 -5.78 0.56 -19.03
CA TYR A 46 -7.11 0.03 -18.77
C TYR A 46 -7.94 0.95 -17.86
N TYR A 47 -7.34 1.46 -16.75
CA TYR A 47 -8.05 2.33 -15.81
C TYR A 47 -8.17 3.79 -16.26
N LEU A 48 -7.29 4.26 -17.15
CA LEU A 48 -7.25 5.67 -17.58
C LEU A 48 -8.57 6.14 -18.18
N LYS A 49 -9.34 5.23 -18.79
CA LYS A 49 -10.65 5.53 -19.38
C LYS A 49 -11.75 5.87 -18.35
N ASP A 50 -11.65 5.33 -17.13
CA ASP A 50 -12.74 5.42 -16.14
C ASP A 50 -12.28 6.02 -14.78
N ASN A 51 -11.00 5.85 -14.41
CA ASN A 51 -10.48 6.28 -13.11
C ASN A 51 -9.00 6.67 -13.21
N ILE A 52 -8.74 7.97 -13.33
CA ILE A 52 -7.39 8.52 -13.48
C ILE A 52 -6.51 8.28 -12.25
N ASP A 53 -7.08 8.24 -11.03
CA ASP A 53 -6.35 7.98 -9.80
C ASP A 53 -5.81 6.55 -9.78
N LYS A 54 -6.62 5.57 -10.22
CA LYS A 54 -6.18 4.18 -10.34
C LYS A 54 -5.16 4.00 -11.46
N ALA A 55 -5.30 4.72 -12.57
CA ALA A 55 -4.31 4.72 -13.64
C ALA A 55 -2.96 5.23 -13.12
N TYR A 56 -2.96 6.35 -12.40
CA TYR A 56 -1.75 6.90 -11.78
C TYR A 56 -1.06 5.88 -10.86
N LEU A 57 -1.81 5.19 -9.99
CA LEU A 57 -1.27 4.15 -9.12
C LEU A 57 -0.66 2.98 -9.90
N CYS A 58 -1.26 2.59 -11.01
CA CYS A 58 -0.71 1.54 -11.87
C CYS A 58 0.62 1.96 -12.52
N TYR A 59 0.72 3.20 -13.01
CA TYR A 59 1.97 3.73 -13.56
C TYR A 59 3.05 3.90 -12.47
N GLU A 60 2.66 4.31 -11.26
CA GLU A 60 3.58 4.36 -10.11
C GLU A 60 4.14 2.96 -9.79
N ASN A 61 3.29 1.92 -9.82
CA ASN A 61 3.71 0.53 -9.64
C ASN A 61 4.58 0.02 -10.80
N ALA A 62 4.26 0.39 -12.04
CA ALA A 62 5.10 0.11 -13.20
C ALA A 62 6.48 0.76 -13.04
N LEU A 63 6.55 2.02 -12.63
CA LEU A 63 7.80 2.73 -12.40
C LEU A 63 8.64 2.09 -11.29
N PHE A 64 8.00 1.56 -10.24
CA PHE A 64 8.68 0.86 -9.14
C PHE A 64 9.41 -0.40 -9.63
N TYR A 65 8.78 -1.20 -10.48
CA TYR A 65 9.35 -2.45 -11.00
C TYR A 65 10.20 -2.29 -12.26
N CYS A 66 10.17 -1.12 -12.91
CA CYS A 66 10.91 -0.89 -14.15
C CYS A 66 12.38 -0.57 -13.89
N ASP A 67 13.30 -1.36 -14.43
CA ASP A 67 14.75 -1.11 -14.38
C ASP A 67 15.29 -0.45 -15.65
N ASN A 68 14.53 -0.44 -16.75
CA ASN A 68 14.92 0.17 -18.02
C ASN A 68 14.84 1.69 -17.93
N LYS A 69 15.91 2.41 -18.26
CA LYS A 69 16.00 3.86 -18.14
C LYS A 69 15.05 4.62 -19.09
N ASP A 70 14.93 4.14 -20.32
CA ASP A 70 14.12 4.79 -21.35
C ASP A 70 12.62 4.62 -21.01
N ASP A 71 12.23 3.41 -20.59
CA ASP A 71 10.86 3.12 -20.16
C ASP A 71 10.50 3.88 -18.88
N ARG A 72 11.43 3.98 -17.92
CA ARG A 72 11.25 4.83 -16.74
C ARG A 72 10.99 6.29 -17.09
N ALA A 73 11.76 6.83 -18.04
CA ALA A 73 11.57 8.21 -18.51
C ALA A 73 10.20 8.39 -19.18
N TYR A 74 9.79 7.41 -19.98
CA TYR A 74 8.48 7.40 -20.63
C TYR A 74 7.34 7.34 -19.61
N ILE A 75 7.37 6.37 -18.68
CA ILE A 75 6.35 6.22 -17.61
C ILE A 75 6.27 7.50 -16.78
N SER A 76 7.43 8.08 -16.39
CA SER A 76 7.47 9.33 -15.63
C SER A 76 6.85 10.50 -16.40
N GLY A 77 7.03 10.55 -17.73
CA GLY A 77 6.38 11.53 -18.61
C GLY A 77 4.86 11.40 -18.58
N VAL A 78 4.34 10.18 -18.74
CA VAL A 78 2.90 9.88 -18.65
C VAL A 78 2.34 10.28 -17.28
N MET A 79 3.03 9.92 -16.19
CA MET A 79 2.61 10.29 -14.83
C MET A 79 2.57 11.81 -14.63
N SER A 80 3.55 12.56 -15.18
CA SER A 80 3.55 14.01 -15.12
C SER A 80 2.37 14.63 -15.88
N GLU A 81 2.05 14.08 -17.04
CA GLU A 81 0.91 14.53 -17.85
C GLU A 81 -0.41 14.35 -17.13
N ILE A 82 -0.69 13.11 -16.63
CA ILE A 82 -1.95 12.84 -15.92
C ILE A 82 -2.03 13.57 -14.57
N SER A 83 -0.91 13.85 -13.91
CA SER A 83 -0.89 14.66 -12.68
C SER A 83 -1.45 16.06 -12.92
N SER A 84 -1.22 16.64 -14.10
CA SER A 84 -1.79 17.94 -14.47
C SER A 84 -3.32 17.91 -14.64
N CYS A 85 -3.92 16.73 -14.77
CA CYS A 85 -5.37 16.55 -14.90
C CYS A 85 -6.11 16.51 -13.54
N GLY A 86 -5.42 16.74 -12.41
CA GLY A 86 -6.02 16.88 -11.09
C GLY A 86 -6.27 15.55 -10.38
N ILE A 87 -5.28 14.65 -10.37
CA ILE A 87 -5.32 13.43 -9.56
C ILE A 87 -5.49 13.74 -8.08
N LYS A 88 -6.17 12.84 -7.37
CA LYS A 88 -6.42 12.94 -5.92
C LYS A 88 -5.46 12.08 -5.08
N VAL A 89 -4.67 11.24 -5.73
CA VAL A 89 -3.73 10.32 -5.06
C VAL A 89 -2.71 11.11 -4.25
N LYS A 90 -2.65 10.81 -2.95
CA LYS A 90 -1.70 11.41 -2.02
C LYS A 90 -0.58 10.43 -1.66
N PRO A 91 0.60 10.93 -1.28
CA PRO A 91 1.63 10.12 -0.63
C PRO A 91 1.14 9.52 0.71
N LEU A 92 1.94 8.61 1.31
CA LEU A 92 1.57 7.94 2.55
C LEU A 92 2.47 8.35 3.73
N SER A 93 1.84 8.66 4.87
CA SER A 93 2.48 8.67 6.17
C SER A 93 2.20 7.33 6.87
N ILE A 94 3.23 6.50 7.00
CA ILE A 94 3.14 5.19 7.64
C ILE A 94 3.41 5.39 9.14
N VAL A 95 2.35 5.32 9.93
CA VAL A 95 2.39 5.54 11.38
C VAL A 95 2.41 4.19 12.09
N ILE A 96 3.45 3.96 12.89
CA ILE A 96 3.69 2.70 13.61
C ILE A 96 3.87 3.01 15.10
N VAL A 97 3.18 2.26 15.96
CA VAL A 97 3.37 2.33 17.42
C VAL A 97 4.31 1.20 17.86
N SER A 98 5.32 1.54 18.63
CA SER A 98 6.30 0.60 19.18
C SER A 98 6.14 0.45 20.69
N TYR A 99 6.16 -0.79 21.19
CA TYR A 99 6.28 -1.09 22.61
C TYR A 99 6.93 -2.47 22.82
N ASN A 100 8.20 -2.52 23.25
CA ASN A 100 8.95 -3.74 23.55
C ASN A 100 8.88 -4.81 22.44
N SER A 101 9.26 -4.46 21.21
CA SER A 101 9.03 -5.29 20.02
C SER A 101 10.15 -5.19 18.99
N LYS A 102 11.41 -5.13 19.44
CA LYS A 102 12.58 -4.81 18.60
C LYS A 102 12.70 -5.65 17.33
N ASP A 103 12.58 -6.98 17.45
CA ASP A 103 12.84 -7.87 16.30
C ASP A 103 11.72 -7.83 15.28
N VAL A 104 10.45 -7.81 15.72
CA VAL A 104 9.30 -7.70 14.81
C VAL A 104 9.24 -6.31 14.16
N MET A 105 9.58 -5.25 14.90
CA MET A 105 9.70 -3.90 14.37
C MET A 105 10.74 -3.82 13.24
N LYS A 106 11.90 -4.46 13.39
CA LYS A 106 12.90 -4.53 12.31
C LYS A 106 12.38 -5.23 11.08
N ALA A 107 11.65 -6.34 11.23
CA ALA A 107 11.04 -7.05 10.12
C ALA A 107 9.95 -6.21 9.44
N CYS A 108 9.12 -5.53 10.21
CA CYS A 108 8.08 -4.60 9.71
C CYS A 108 8.72 -3.50 8.86
N ILE A 109 9.64 -2.72 9.40
CA ILE A 109 10.32 -1.62 8.68
C ILE A 109 11.03 -2.13 7.42
N LYS A 110 11.74 -3.27 7.51
CA LYS A 110 12.38 -3.89 6.34
C LYS A 110 11.37 -4.22 5.25
N SER A 111 10.22 -4.79 5.62
CA SER A 111 9.18 -5.17 4.66
C SER A 111 8.56 -3.95 3.97
N ILE A 112 8.38 -2.84 4.68
CA ILE A 112 7.93 -1.56 4.12
C ILE A 112 8.93 -1.06 3.07
N ARG A 113 10.21 -0.98 3.41
CA ARG A 113 11.26 -0.47 2.51
C ARG A 113 11.38 -1.28 1.21
N ILE A 114 11.10 -2.58 1.27
CA ILE A 114 11.18 -3.48 0.11
C ILE A 114 9.91 -3.41 -0.74
N ASN A 115 8.73 -3.29 -0.13
CA ASN A 115 7.45 -3.52 -0.79
C ASN A 115 6.54 -2.28 -0.88
N ASN A 116 7.00 -1.11 -0.38
CA ASN A 116 6.26 0.12 -0.56
C ASN A 116 6.60 0.74 -1.93
N ILE A 117 5.60 0.77 -2.77
CA ILE A 117 5.68 1.29 -4.14
C ILE A 117 5.33 2.76 -4.25
N SER A 118 4.90 3.41 -3.16
CA SER A 118 4.62 4.85 -3.21
C SER A 118 5.91 5.61 -3.57
N SER A 119 5.84 6.44 -4.59
CA SER A 119 6.96 7.28 -5.02
C SER A 119 7.39 8.26 -3.94
N SER A 120 6.49 8.56 -3.00
CA SER A 120 6.74 9.41 -1.85
C SER A 120 6.02 8.85 -0.63
N TYR A 121 6.77 8.61 0.45
CA TYR A 121 6.23 8.20 1.74
C TYR A 121 7.16 8.64 2.87
N GLU A 122 6.63 8.69 4.07
CA GLU A 122 7.40 8.85 5.30
C GLU A 122 7.04 7.76 6.31
N ILE A 123 7.96 7.45 7.21
CA ILE A 123 7.73 6.53 8.32
C ILE A 123 7.79 7.34 9.62
N VAL A 124 6.68 7.32 10.37
CA VAL A 124 6.58 7.95 11.69
C VAL A 124 6.39 6.86 12.73
N VAL A 125 7.35 6.69 13.62
CA VAL A 125 7.29 5.72 14.71
C VAL A 125 7.08 6.43 16.04
N VAL A 126 6.09 5.97 16.81
CA VAL A 126 5.86 6.43 18.18
C VAL A 126 6.26 5.32 19.14
N ASP A 127 7.37 5.52 19.83
CA ASP A 127 7.84 4.60 20.86
C ASP A 127 7.19 4.90 22.20
N ASN A 128 6.42 3.94 22.69
CA ASN A 128 5.65 4.05 23.94
C ASN A 128 6.44 3.64 25.20
N ALA A 129 7.67 4.16 25.34
CA ALA A 129 8.59 3.87 26.44
C ALA A 129 9.06 2.41 26.46
N SER A 130 9.59 1.95 25.35
CA SER A 130 10.21 0.60 25.23
C SER A 130 11.52 0.52 26.05
N THR A 131 11.83 -0.70 26.51
CA THR A 131 13.02 -1.02 27.31
C THR A 131 13.88 -2.15 26.73
N ASP A 132 13.53 -2.66 25.54
CA ASP A 132 14.18 -3.80 24.87
C ASP A 132 15.28 -3.41 23.88
N GLY A 133 15.62 -2.11 23.82
CA GLY A 133 16.62 -1.56 22.90
C GLY A 133 16.10 -1.29 21.49
N VAL A 134 14.77 -1.28 21.27
CA VAL A 134 14.18 -0.85 20.01
C VAL A 134 14.36 0.65 19.77
N THR A 135 14.29 1.45 20.83
CA THR A 135 14.43 2.92 20.77
C THR A 135 15.79 3.31 20.18
N GLU A 136 16.89 2.74 20.69
CA GLU A 136 18.24 2.99 20.21
C GLU A 136 18.42 2.56 18.75
N TRP A 137 17.79 1.45 18.37
CA TRP A 137 17.82 1.02 16.99
C TRP A 137 17.03 1.98 16.09
N LEU A 138 15.86 2.46 16.50
CA LEU A 138 15.05 3.44 15.76
C LEU A 138 15.79 4.77 15.59
N GLU A 139 16.50 5.24 16.63
CA GLU A 139 17.33 6.44 16.57
C GLU A 139 18.47 6.33 15.55
N SER A 140 18.93 5.13 15.24
CA SER A 140 19.97 4.90 14.23
C SER A 140 19.43 4.91 12.79
N GLN A 141 18.10 5.01 12.58
CA GLN A 141 17.48 5.03 11.26
C GLN A 141 17.32 6.47 10.77
N ASN A 142 17.88 6.79 9.59
CA ASN A 142 17.86 8.16 9.05
C ASN A 142 16.55 8.53 8.32
N ASP A 143 15.71 7.55 8.02
CA ASP A 143 14.47 7.69 7.25
C ASP A 143 13.21 7.57 8.12
N ILE A 144 13.36 7.60 9.44
CA ILE A 144 12.27 7.48 10.42
C ILE A 144 12.15 8.76 11.24
N THR A 145 10.95 9.32 11.30
CA THR A 145 10.59 10.33 12.29
C THR A 145 10.19 9.61 13.58
N LEU A 146 11.01 9.74 14.65
CA LEU A 146 10.80 9.06 15.91
C LEU A 146 10.24 9.99 16.98
N ILE A 147 9.12 9.59 17.59
CA ILE A 147 8.53 10.22 18.78
C ILE A 147 8.75 9.28 19.97
N LYS A 148 9.36 9.78 21.06
CA LYS A 148 9.62 9.00 22.27
C LYS A 148 8.72 9.45 23.40
N ASN A 149 7.88 8.56 23.91
CA ASN A 149 7.07 8.78 25.11
C ASN A 149 7.86 8.40 26.37
N GLN A 150 7.58 9.07 27.48
CA GLN A 150 8.18 8.76 28.80
C GLN A 150 7.47 7.60 29.50
N ASP A 151 6.23 7.33 29.12
CA ASP A 151 5.37 6.24 29.61
C ASP A 151 4.48 5.72 28.48
N ASN A 152 3.98 4.49 28.63
CA ASN A 152 3.06 3.93 27.66
C ASN A 152 1.69 4.64 27.70
N LYS A 153 1.41 5.46 26.67
CA LYS A 153 0.18 6.23 26.50
C LYS A 153 -1.01 5.40 25.99
N GLY A 154 -0.75 4.15 25.56
CA GLY A 154 -1.71 3.30 24.87
C GLY A 154 -1.70 3.50 23.36
N PHE A 155 -2.30 2.56 22.65
CA PHE A 155 -2.25 2.49 21.18
C PHE A 155 -2.90 3.71 20.52
N GLY A 156 -4.15 4.03 20.86
CA GLY A 156 -4.89 5.14 20.25
C GLY A 156 -4.22 6.51 20.44
N ALA A 157 -3.68 6.77 21.65
CA ALA A 157 -2.98 8.02 21.91
C ALA A 157 -1.66 8.12 21.12
N ALA A 158 -0.92 7.04 21.02
CA ALA A 158 0.31 6.99 20.23
C ALA A 158 0.03 7.12 18.73
N CYS A 159 -1.00 6.45 18.19
CA CYS A 159 -1.45 6.67 16.81
C CYS A 159 -1.76 8.15 16.56
N ASN A 160 -2.50 8.79 17.45
CA ASN A 160 -2.84 10.21 17.33
C ASN A 160 -1.61 11.12 17.37
N GLN A 161 -0.59 10.79 18.15
CA GLN A 161 0.69 11.51 18.13
C GLN A 161 1.38 11.37 16.77
N GLY A 162 1.46 10.14 16.23
CA GLY A 162 2.03 9.88 14.92
C GLY A 162 1.30 10.59 13.78
N ILE A 163 -0.05 10.56 13.77
CA ILE A 163 -0.87 11.28 12.79
C ILE A 163 -0.61 12.79 12.85
N LYS A 164 -0.49 13.37 14.04
CA LYS A 164 -0.22 14.80 14.19
C LYS A 164 1.18 15.22 13.76
N ALA A 165 2.15 14.31 13.87
CA ALA A 165 3.53 14.55 13.48
C ALA A 165 3.79 14.29 11.99
N SER A 166 2.87 13.62 11.31
CA SER A 166 2.99 13.30 9.89
C SER A 166 2.65 14.49 9.00
N SER A 167 3.11 14.43 7.76
CA SER A 167 2.86 15.45 6.72
C SER A 167 1.34 15.68 6.53
N PRO A 168 0.86 16.92 6.55
CA PRO A 168 -0.57 17.22 6.52
C PRO A 168 -1.24 16.84 5.19
N ASP A 169 -0.47 16.78 4.11
CA ASP A 169 -0.96 16.48 2.76
C ASP A 169 -0.91 14.98 2.42
N TYR A 170 -0.48 14.12 3.35
CA TYR A 170 -0.34 12.67 3.13
C TYR A 170 -1.52 11.92 3.73
N ASP A 171 -1.96 10.85 3.03
CA ASP A 171 -2.87 9.87 3.61
C ASP A 171 -2.18 9.08 4.72
N ILE A 172 -2.95 8.59 5.69
CA ILE A 172 -2.40 7.90 6.86
C ILE A 172 -2.51 6.38 6.67
N PHE A 173 -1.38 5.71 6.82
CA PHE A 173 -1.35 4.26 6.95
C PHE A 173 -0.99 3.88 8.39
N LEU A 174 -2.00 3.52 9.20
CA LEU A 174 -1.79 2.92 10.51
C LEU A 174 -1.38 1.46 10.33
N LEU A 175 -0.20 1.10 10.81
CA LEU A 175 0.36 -0.24 10.67
C LEU A 175 0.88 -0.75 12.01
N ASN A 176 0.48 -1.95 12.41
CA ASN A 176 1.05 -2.63 13.57
C ASN A 176 2.52 -2.99 13.33
N ASN A 177 3.32 -2.88 14.38
CA ASN A 177 4.77 -3.11 14.34
C ASN A 177 5.18 -4.58 14.17
N ASP A 178 4.23 -5.52 14.33
CA ASP A 178 4.39 -6.96 14.14
C ASP A 178 3.87 -7.46 12.77
N THR A 179 3.66 -6.54 11.83
CA THR A 179 3.15 -6.83 10.49
C THR A 179 4.29 -6.90 9.47
N VAL A 180 4.25 -7.90 8.59
CA VAL A 180 5.12 -7.98 7.41
C VAL A 180 4.29 -7.62 6.18
N VAL A 181 4.64 -6.50 5.54
CA VAL A 181 4.02 -6.04 4.30
C VAL A 181 4.49 -6.92 3.15
N SER A 182 3.55 -7.53 2.44
CA SER A 182 3.83 -8.36 1.27
C SER A 182 3.90 -7.55 -0.03
N PRO A 183 4.50 -8.08 -1.11
CA PRO A 183 4.52 -7.45 -2.41
C PRO A 183 3.12 -7.02 -2.86
N ASN A 184 3.01 -5.83 -3.41
CA ASN A 184 1.77 -5.21 -3.90
C ASN A 184 0.64 -4.97 -2.87
N ALA A 185 0.83 -5.30 -1.57
CA ALA A 185 -0.23 -5.09 -0.57
C ALA A 185 -0.63 -3.61 -0.46
N ILE A 186 0.34 -2.71 -0.29
CA ILE A 186 0.07 -1.26 -0.21
C ILE A 186 -0.55 -0.75 -1.52
N PHE A 187 -0.06 -1.24 -2.66
CA PHE A 187 -0.64 -0.89 -3.97
C PHE A 187 -2.13 -1.21 -4.03
N TRP A 188 -2.54 -2.45 -3.72
CA TRP A 188 -3.94 -2.84 -3.78
C TRP A 188 -4.81 -2.14 -2.72
N MET A 189 -4.26 -1.86 -1.54
CA MET A 189 -4.96 -1.04 -0.54
C MET A 189 -5.21 0.38 -1.08
N ARG A 190 -4.22 1.01 -1.73
CA ARG A 190 -4.38 2.33 -2.36
C ARG A 190 -5.33 2.29 -3.56
N MET A 191 -5.27 1.24 -4.41
CA MET A 191 -6.25 1.03 -5.48
C MET A 191 -7.68 0.99 -4.95
N GLY A 192 -7.91 0.34 -3.80
CA GLY A 192 -9.19 0.33 -3.10
C GLY A 192 -9.56 1.68 -2.52
N LEU A 193 -8.60 2.41 -1.94
CA LEU A 193 -8.84 3.73 -1.36
C LEU A 193 -9.33 4.75 -2.40
N TYR A 194 -8.78 4.65 -3.62
CA TYR A 194 -9.12 5.53 -4.74
C TYR A 194 -10.10 4.90 -5.74
N GLU A 195 -10.85 3.86 -5.32
CA GLU A 195 -11.91 3.26 -6.13
C GLU A 195 -12.99 4.28 -6.52
N ASN A 196 -13.39 5.10 -5.56
CA ASN A 196 -14.33 6.21 -5.74
C ASN A 196 -14.29 7.16 -4.54
N ASP A 197 -14.99 8.29 -4.64
CA ASP A 197 -15.00 9.35 -3.62
C ASP A 197 -15.68 8.95 -2.30
N ARG A 198 -16.45 7.86 -2.28
CA ARG A 198 -17.16 7.39 -1.07
C ARG A 198 -16.29 6.50 -0.18
N VAL A 199 -15.14 6.02 -0.69
CA VAL A 199 -14.21 5.22 0.10
C VAL A 199 -13.32 6.15 0.92
N GLY A 200 -13.42 6.05 2.24
CA GLY A 200 -12.64 6.84 3.19
C GLY A 200 -11.45 6.10 3.80
N ALA A 201 -11.52 4.78 3.86
CA ALA A 201 -10.47 3.93 4.40
C ALA A 201 -10.47 2.55 3.74
N THR A 202 -9.30 1.90 3.75
CA THR A 202 -9.11 0.52 3.27
C THR A 202 -8.23 -0.27 4.22
N SER A 203 -8.41 -1.58 4.24
CA SER A 203 -7.58 -2.53 4.97
C SER A 203 -7.38 -3.79 4.11
N CYS A 204 -6.51 -4.68 4.54
CA CYS A 204 -6.19 -5.90 3.82
C CYS A 204 -6.57 -7.16 4.60
N MET A 205 -6.50 -8.30 3.93
CA MET A 205 -6.54 -9.62 4.59
C MET A 205 -5.18 -9.91 5.25
N SER A 206 -5.19 -10.73 6.30
CA SER A 206 -4.00 -11.13 7.05
C SER A 206 -4.08 -12.63 7.39
N ASN A 207 -2.95 -13.20 7.80
CA ASN A 207 -2.91 -14.54 8.38
C ASN A 207 -3.40 -14.57 9.85
N ASN A 208 -3.53 -13.39 10.50
CA ASN A 208 -4.01 -13.26 11.88
C ASN A 208 -4.74 -11.92 12.09
N GLY A 209 -5.72 -11.62 11.28
CA GLY A 209 -6.50 -10.36 11.31
C GLY A 209 -7.93 -10.50 11.85
N GLY A 210 -8.20 -11.52 12.66
CA GLY A 210 -9.55 -11.78 13.20
C GLY A 210 -10.53 -12.14 12.08
N PHE A 211 -11.51 -11.30 11.81
CA PHE A 211 -12.47 -11.49 10.70
C PHE A 211 -11.93 -11.11 9.31
N GLN A 212 -10.73 -10.56 9.21
CA GLN A 212 -10.01 -10.32 7.96
C GLN A 212 -8.91 -11.35 7.72
N ASN A 213 -9.14 -12.61 8.09
CA ASN A 213 -8.19 -13.69 7.88
C ASN A 213 -8.33 -14.31 6.50
N ILE A 214 -7.17 -14.61 5.90
CA ILE A 214 -7.06 -15.64 4.86
C ILE A 214 -7.21 -17.01 5.53
N THR A 215 -7.58 -18.02 4.77
CA THR A 215 -7.82 -19.40 5.27
C THR A 215 -6.53 -20.23 5.34
N GLU A 216 -5.53 -19.81 4.60
CA GLU A 216 -4.24 -20.49 4.48
C GLU A 216 -3.40 -20.29 5.74
N VAL A 217 -2.69 -21.35 6.13
CA VAL A 217 -1.73 -21.37 7.23
C VAL A 217 -0.32 -21.48 6.65
N PHE A 218 0.62 -20.70 7.15
CA PHE A 218 2.00 -20.66 6.68
C PHE A 218 2.96 -21.05 7.80
N ASP A 219 3.94 -21.90 7.48
CA ASP A 219 5.00 -22.28 8.41
C ASP A 219 6.16 -21.26 8.42
N SER A 220 6.19 -20.34 7.47
CA SER A 220 7.23 -19.34 7.35
C SER A 220 6.75 -18.05 6.68
N VAL A 221 7.49 -16.94 6.96
CA VAL A 221 7.28 -15.66 6.25
C VAL A 221 7.53 -15.83 4.74
N SER A 222 8.44 -16.70 4.32
CA SER A 222 8.74 -16.94 2.91
C SER A 222 7.55 -17.56 2.18
N GLU A 223 6.85 -18.52 2.80
CA GLU A 223 5.63 -19.10 2.22
C GLU A 223 4.50 -18.05 2.11
N TYR A 224 4.32 -17.24 3.15
CA TYR A 224 3.38 -16.13 3.11
C TYR A 224 3.68 -15.16 1.96
N ILE A 225 4.94 -14.75 1.80
CA ILE A 225 5.35 -13.87 0.69
C ILE A 225 5.09 -14.54 -0.67
N TYR A 226 5.43 -15.81 -0.82
CA TYR A 226 5.15 -16.55 -2.05
C TYR A 226 3.64 -16.62 -2.36
N TYR A 227 2.82 -16.90 -1.36
CA TYR A 227 1.36 -16.85 -1.50
C TYR A 227 0.89 -15.47 -1.96
N ALA A 228 1.41 -14.41 -1.34
CA ALA A 228 1.05 -13.04 -1.69
C ALA A 228 1.41 -12.68 -3.15
N THR A 229 2.56 -13.15 -3.67
CA THR A 229 2.94 -12.90 -5.07
C THR A 229 1.99 -13.54 -6.09
N LYS A 230 1.22 -14.55 -5.67
CA LYS A 230 0.24 -15.24 -6.52
C LYS A 230 -1.19 -14.72 -6.36
N ASN A 231 -1.48 -14.03 -5.26
CA ASN A 231 -2.83 -13.60 -4.90
C ASN A 231 -3.00 -12.07 -4.88
N ASN A 232 -1.92 -11.28 -4.67
CA ASN A 232 -1.96 -9.82 -4.82
C ASN A 232 -1.83 -9.41 -6.29
N ILE A 233 -2.81 -9.77 -7.09
CA ILE A 233 -2.93 -9.51 -8.53
C ILE A 233 -4.30 -8.90 -8.84
N PRO A 234 -4.53 -8.34 -10.05
CA PRO A 234 -5.84 -7.81 -10.44
C PRO A 234 -6.95 -8.85 -10.31
N GLU A 235 -8.07 -8.44 -9.73
CA GLU A 235 -9.30 -9.23 -9.68
C GLU A 235 -10.48 -8.43 -10.23
N TYR A 236 -11.52 -9.11 -10.72
CA TYR A 236 -12.72 -8.46 -11.24
C TYR A 236 -13.54 -7.78 -10.13
N TYR A 237 -13.49 -8.35 -8.91
CA TYR A 237 -14.17 -7.83 -7.71
C TYR A 237 -13.18 -7.81 -6.55
N PRO A 238 -12.18 -6.90 -6.57
CA PRO A 238 -11.06 -6.95 -5.63
C PRO A 238 -11.41 -6.46 -4.23
N TYR A 239 -12.54 -5.79 -4.04
CA TYR A 239 -12.86 -5.11 -2.79
C TYR A 239 -14.24 -5.52 -2.27
N GLU A 240 -14.34 -5.63 -0.95
CA GLU A 240 -15.57 -5.86 -0.23
C GLU A 240 -15.85 -4.68 0.70
N ASN A 241 -17.08 -4.15 0.66
CA ASN A 241 -17.49 -3.08 1.57
C ASN A 241 -17.74 -3.65 2.96
N LYS A 242 -17.08 -3.08 3.96
CA LYS A 242 -17.21 -3.46 5.37
C LYS A 242 -17.72 -2.31 6.19
N VAL A 243 -18.47 -2.61 7.24
CA VAL A 243 -18.94 -1.63 8.26
C VAL A 243 -17.80 -1.25 9.21
N TRP A 244 -16.82 -2.11 9.37
CA TRP A 244 -15.67 -1.94 10.24
C TRP A 244 -14.44 -2.69 9.67
N LEU A 245 -13.24 -2.18 9.99
CA LEU A 245 -11.96 -2.72 9.55
C LEU A 245 -11.12 -3.10 10.77
N ALA A 246 -10.33 -4.18 10.65
CA ALA A 246 -9.36 -4.54 11.67
C ALA A 246 -8.20 -3.53 11.66
N GLY A 247 -7.80 -3.04 12.83
CA GLY A 247 -6.87 -1.93 12.99
C GLY A 247 -5.39 -2.25 12.80
N PHE A 248 -5.02 -3.48 12.37
CA PHE A 248 -3.61 -3.87 12.23
C PHE A 248 -2.91 -3.23 11.03
N ALA A 249 -3.65 -2.94 9.95
CA ALA A 249 -3.16 -2.30 8.73
C ALA A 249 -4.32 -1.56 8.03
N VAL A 250 -4.42 -0.25 8.22
CA VAL A 250 -5.52 0.56 7.68
C VAL A 250 -4.97 1.82 7.03
N ILE A 251 -5.28 2.03 5.75
CA ILE A 251 -5.03 3.32 5.09
C ILE A 251 -6.31 4.16 5.18
N ILE A 252 -6.16 5.42 5.62
CA ILE A 252 -7.26 6.37 5.80
C ILE A 252 -6.94 7.64 5.02
N LYS A 253 -7.87 8.13 4.22
CA LYS A 253 -7.72 9.44 3.57
C LYS A 253 -7.54 10.54 4.62
N ARG A 254 -6.58 11.42 4.42
CA ARG A 254 -6.35 12.58 5.30
C ARG A 254 -7.62 13.40 5.45
N ASP A 255 -8.31 13.68 4.37
CA ASP A 255 -9.54 14.48 4.37
C ASP A 255 -10.64 13.87 5.24
N VAL A 256 -10.67 12.54 5.39
CA VAL A 256 -11.60 11.85 6.30
C VAL A 256 -11.23 12.13 7.77
N LEU A 257 -9.95 12.00 8.13
CA LEU A 257 -9.49 12.32 9.48
C LEU A 257 -9.73 13.79 9.85
N ASP A 258 -9.57 14.69 8.90
CA ASP A 258 -9.83 16.11 9.09
C ASP A 258 -11.32 16.40 9.36
N GLN A 259 -12.22 15.59 8.78
CA GLN A 259 -13.66 15.71 8.96
C GLN A 259 -14.18 15.06 10.25
N ILE A 260 -13.73 13.83 10.55
CA ILE A 260 -14.29 13.03 11.66
C ILE A 260 -13.44 13.09 12.94
N GLY A 261 -12.21 13.64 12.85
CA GLY A 261 -11.26 13.71 13.95
C GLY A 261 -10.38 12.46 14.08
N LEU A 262 -9.58 12.45 15.13
CA LEU A 262 -8.61 11.39 15.42
C LEU A 262 -9.25 10.23 16.20
N LEU A 263 -8.45 9.18 16.51
CA LEU A 263 -8.91 8.04 17.29
C LEU A 263 -9.41 8.49 18.68
N ASP A 264 -10.58 7.99 19.06
CA ASP A 264 -11.23 8.36 20.32
C ASP A 264 -10.55 7.66 21.53
N LEU A 265 -9.97 8.47 22.40
CA LEU A 265 -9.22 7.98 23.57
C LEU A 265 -10.11 7.42 24.70
N ARG A 266 -11.43 7.58 24.61
CA ARG A 266 -12.38 7.00 25.60
C ARG A 266 -12.41 5.47 25.57
N TYR A 267 -11.94 4.83 24.49
CA TYR A 267 -11.84 3.38 24.39
C TYR A 267 -10.65 2.76 25.13
N GLY A 268 -9.88 3.57 25.87
CA GLY A 268 -8.80 3.10 26.73
C GLY A 268 -7.46 2.95 26.04
N LYS A 269 -6.59 2.10 26.63
CA LYS A 269 -5.22 1.95 26.14
C LYS A 269 -5.06 0.97 24.95
N GLY A 270 -6.12 0.28 24.53
CA GLY A 270 -6.13 -0.76 23.50
C GLY A 270 -6.19 -2.14 24.11
#